data_a106a6587b6bc206d104d33e16d9e1da
#
_entry.id   a106a6587b6bc206d104d33e16d9e1da
#
_cell.length_a   1.000
_cell.length_b   1.000
_cell.length_c   1.000
_cell.angle_alpha   90.00
_cell.angle_beta   90.00
_cell.angle_gamma   90.00
#
_symmetry.space_group_name_H-M   'P 1'
#
loop_
_entity.id
_entity.type
_entity.pdbx_description
1 polymer ?
#
loop_
_entity_poly.entity_id
_entity_poly.type
_entity_poly.pdbx_seq_one_letter_code
_entity_poly.pdbx_strand_id
1 'polypeptide(L)'
;LTYFLKNIFRKKSFRDGQLPILNRALQGNSVIGLLPTGGGKSLTYQIASLLQPGVTMVIDPIKSLMQDQYDNLVKNGIDSCNFINSKLTREEKSIATNQVTESKVLFTFVSPERLQIEDFRLSLKEMHKNKVYFSYCVIDEVHCVSEWGHDFRTSYLSLGRNAIEHCKTKNKQPIPIFGLTATASFDVLSDVERELSGNGITNIDTDAIVRFENTSRTELQ
;
A
#
# COMPACT_ATOMS: atom_id res chain seq x y z
N LEU A 1 -4.88 17.53 -7.56
CA LEU A 1 -5.10 16.82 -6.29
C LEU A 1 -6.38 17.28 -5.60
N THR A 2 -6.54 18.60 -5.40
CA THR A 2 -7.70 19.19 -4.69
C THR A 2 -9.05 18.85 -5.33
N TYR A 3 -9.10 18.70 -6.66
CA TYR A 3 -10.30 18.26 -7.37
C TYR A 3 -10.74 16.87 -6.90
N PHE A 4 -9.84 15.87 -6.90
CA PHE A 4 -10.12 14.51 -6.44
C PHE A 4 -10.52 14.49 -4.97
N LEU A 5 -9.80 15.25 -4.14
CA LEU A 5 -10.09 15.36 -2.71
C LEU A 5 -11.54 15.82 -2.44
N LYS A 6 -11.97 16.88 -3.16
CA LYS A 6 -13.30 17.48 -2.95
C LYS A 6 -14.43 16.69 -3.59
N ASN A 7 -14.24 16.26 -4.85
CA ASN A 7 -15.34 15.71 -5.65
C ASN A 7 -15.52 14.20 -5.49
N ILE A 8 -14.44 13.45 -5.20
CA ILE A 8 -14.51 12.02 -4.98
C ILE A 8 -14.60 11.72 -3.48
N PHE A 9 -13.62 12.20 -2.72
CA PHE A 9 -13.50 11.87 -1.29
C PHE A 9 -14.26 12.82 -0.36
N ARG A 10 -14.87 13.89 -0.89
CA ARG A 10 -15.71 14.84 -0.15
C ARG A 10 -15.02 15.46 1.07
N LYS A 11 -13.71 15.72 0.95
CA LYS A 11 -12.89 16.36 1.98
C LYS A 11 -12.60 17.80 1.60
N LYS A 12 -12.57 18.71 2.59
CA LYS A 12 -12.37 20.14 2.37
C LYS A 12 -10.92 20.49 2.03
N SER A 13 -9.98 19.88 2.75
CA SER A 13 -8.55 20.14 2.63
C SER A 13 -7.75 18.87 2.94
N PHE A 14 -6.52 18.80 2.46
CA PHE A 14 -5.55 17.82 2.93
C PHE A 14 -5.17 18.10 4.37
N ARG A 15 -4.90 17.04 5.11
CA ARG A 15 -4.28 17.11 6.44
C ARG A 15 -2.77 17.22 6.29
N ASP A 16 -2.13 17.69 7.34
CA ASP A 16 -0.67 17.78 7.39
C ASP A 16 -0.05 16.39 7.17
N GLY A 17 1.08 16.37 6.46
CA GLY A 17 1.78 15.14 6.07
C GLY A 17 1.22 14.41 4.84
N GLN A 18 -0.04 14.63 4.44
CA GLN A 18 -0.61 13.93 3.27
C GLN A 18 0.00 14.39 1.94
N LEU A 19 0.17 15.70 1.74
CA LEU A 19 0.72 16.24 0.50
C LEU A 19 2.16 15.82 0.22
N PRO A 20 3.10 15.85 1.19
CA PRO A 20 4.45 15.34 0.99
C PRO A 20 4.46 13.86 0.56
N ILE A 21 3.64 13.00 1.18
CA ILE A 21 3.50 11.59 0.80
C ILE A 21 3.01 11.46 -0.65
N LEU A 22 1.94 12.19 -1.00
CA LEU A 22 1.38 12.20 -2.34
C LEU A 22 2.37 12.69 -3.40
N ASN A 23 3.06 13.80 -3.12
CA ASN A 23 4.02 14.38 -4.07
C ASN A 23 5.15 13.40 -4.38
N ARG A 24 5.68 12.72 -3.35
CA ARG A 24 6.73 11.74 -3.54
C ARG A 24 6.25 10.53 -4.33
N ALA A 25 5.09 10.01 -3.99
CA ALA A 25 4.51 8.88 -4.69
C ALA A 25 4.21 9.16 -6.16
N LEU A 26 3.68 10.34 -6.49
CA LEU A 26 3.37 10.74 -7.86
C LEU A 26 4.63 10.92 -8.73
N GLN A 27 5.80 11.09 -8.11
CA GLN A 27 7.10 11.04 -8.80
C GLN A 27 7.58 9.62 -9.09
N GLY A 28 6.82 8.59 -8.67
CA GLY A 28 7.19 7.19 -8.84
C GLY A 28 8.19 6.67 -7.79
N ASN A 29 8.37 7.38 -6.69
CA ASN A 29 9.28 7.02 -5.61
C ASN A 29 8.55 6.29 -4.49
N SER A 30 9.24 5.34 -3.85
CA SER A 30 8.75 4.70 -2.64
C SER A 30 8.67 5.71 -1.48
N VAL A 31 7.72 5.51 -0.56
CA VAL A 31 7.49 6.40 0.57
C VAL A 31 7.14 5.60 1.84
N ILE A 32 7.66 6.05 2.98
CA ILE A 32 7.28 5.57 4.30
C ILE A 32 6.54 6.72 5.00
N GLY A 33 5.23 6.59 5.10
CA GLY A 33 4.36 7.62 5.67
C GLY A 33 3.99 7.33 7.13
N LEU A 34 4.42 8.21 8.03
CA LEU A 34 4.03 8.17 9.43
C LEU A 34 2.93 9.21 9.68
N LEU A 35 1.69 8.75 9.66
CA LEU A 35 0.52 9.58 9.96
C LEU A 35 -0.26 8.96 11.12
N PRO A 36 -0.73 9.76 12.07
CA PRO A 36 -1.45 9.25 13.23
C PRO A 36 -2.71 8.48 12.81
N THR A 37 -3.25 7.67 13.74
CA THR A 37 -4.55 7.03 13.56
C THR A 37 -5.60 8.09 13.24
N GLY A 38 -6.43 7.85 12.23
CA GLY A 38 -7.36 8.85 11.72
C GLY A 38 -6.71 9.98 10.88
N GLY A 39 -5.40 10.01 10.70
CA GLY A 39 -4.66 10.98 9.88
C GLY A 39 -4.94 10.89 8.38
N GLY A 40 -5.72 9.89 7.95
CA GLY A 40 -6.10 9.71 6.55
C GLY A 40 -4.99 9.09 5.70
N LYS A 41 -4.25 8.11 6.25
CA LYS A 41 -3.26 7.29 5.53
C LYS A 41 -3.81 6.77 4.20
N SER A 42 -4.97 6.13 4.24
CA SER A 42 -5.58 5.51 3.05
C SER A 42 -5.86 6.50 1.92
N LEU A 43 -6.24 7.73 2.25
CA LEU A 43 -6.51 8.78 1.26
C LEU A 43 -5.28 9.07 0.39
N THR A 44 -4.08 8.98 0.95
CA THR A 44 -2.84 9.28 0.22
C THR A 44 -2.61 8.31 -0.92
N TYR A 45 -2.66 7.00 -0.68
CA TYR A 45 -2.48 6.04 -1.75
C TYR A 45 -3.70 5.97 -2.67
N GLN A 46 -4.92 6.17 -2.16
CA GLN A 46 -6.13 6.17 -3.00
C GLN A 46 -6.08 7.28 -4.06
N ILE A 47 -5.71 8.50 -3.68
CA ILE A 47 -5.56 9.59 -4.65
C ILE A 47 -4.38 9.34 -5.60
N ALA A 48 -3.23 8.88 -5.09
CA ALA A 48 -2.07 8.58 -5.93
C ALA A 48 -2.42 7.54 -7.00
N SER A 49 -3.14 6.48 -6.62
CA SER A 49 -3.54 5.40 -7.51
C SER A 49 -4.51 5.82 -8.60
N LEU A 50 -5.43 6.74 -8.32
CA LEU A 50 -6.33 7.31 -9.33
C LEU A 50 -5.61 8.13 -10.40
N LEU A 51 -4.37 8.52 -10.13
CA LEU A 51 -3.55 9.38 -11.00
C LEU A 51 -2.43 8.64 -11.72
N GLN A 52 -2.26 7.35 -11.46
CA GLN A 52 -1.22 6.53 -12.06
C GLN A 52 -1.83 5.31 -12.78
N PRO A 53 -1.31 4.93 -13.96
CA PRO A 53 -1.79 3.75 -14.66
C PRO A 53 -1.36 2.47 -13.96
N GLY A 54 -2.29 1.51 -13.84
CA GLY A 54 -2.02 0.19 -13.30
C GLY A 54 -2.86 -0.15 -12.07
N VAL A 55 -2.71 -1.37 -11.62
CA VAL A 55 -3.39 -1.90 -10.43
C VAL A 55 -2.61 -1.50 -9.17
N THR A 56 -3.29 -1.03 -8.16
CA THR A 56 -2.71 -0.82 -6.82
C THR A 56 -3.01 -2.05 -5.95
N MET A 57 -1.97 -2.70 -5.48
CA MET A 57 -2.08 -3.77 -4.50
C MET A 57 -1.93 -3.18 -3.08
N VAL A 58 -2.93 -3.41 -2.23
CA VAL A 58 -2.93 -2.97 -0.84
C VAL A 58 -2.82 -4.18 0.07
N ILE A 59 -1.74 -4.27 0.82
CA ILE A 59 -1.50 -5.32 1.79
C ILE A 59 -1.93 -4.82 3.16
N ASP A 60 -2.92 -5.49 3.75
CA ASP A 60 -3.49 -5.15 5.05
C ASP A 60 -3.57 -6.40 5.92
N PRO A 61 -3.08 -6.36 7.18
CA PRO A 61 -3.05 -7.52 8.07
C PRO A 61 -4.43 -7.85 8.66
N ILE A 62 -5.39 -6.94 8.58
CA ILE A 62 -6.68 -7.04 9.28
C ILE A 62 -7.83 -7.11 8.28
N LYS A 63 -8.48 -8.28 8.22
CA LYS A 63 -9.56 -8.56 7.26
C LYS A 63 -10.77 -7.63 7.38
N SER A 64 -11.10 -7.17 8.58
CA SER A 64 -12.17 -6.19 8.77
C SER A 64 -11.79 -4.84 8.18
N LEU A 65 -10.54 -4.40 8.33
CA LEU A 65 -10.06 -3.16 7.72
C LEU A 65 -10.05 -3.24 6.19
N MET A 66 -9.67 -4.40 5.62
CA MET A 66 -9.79 -4.61 4.17
C MET A 66 -11.23 -4.39 3.69
N GLN A 67 -12.20 -4.97 4.40
CA GLN A 67 -13.62 -4.80 4.08
C GLN A 67 -14.04 -3.35 4.21
N ASP A 68 -13.69 -2.69 5.30
CA ASP A 68 -14.01 -1.27 5.53
C ASP A 68 -13.40 -0.36 4.46
N GLN A 69 -12.17 -0.65 4.03
CA GLN A 69 -11.50 0.08 2.96
C GLN A 69 -12.17 -0.14 1.60
N TYR A 70 -12.53 -1.37 1.29
CA TYR A 70 -13.31 -1.73 0.10
C TYR A 70 -14.66 -1.00 0.09
N ASP A 71 -15.44 -1.10 1.16
CA ASP A 71 -16.75 -0.46 1.28
C ASP A 71 -16.65 1.07 1.16
N ASN A 72 -15.57 1.65 1.70
CA ASN A 72 -15.32 3.09 1.59
C ASN A 72 -15.01 3.52 0.16
N LEU A 73 -14.26 2.74 -0.60
CA LEU A 73 -14.03 3.01 -2.03
C LEU A 73 -15.34 2.95 -2.82
N VAL A 74 -16.12 1.88 -2.65
CA VAL A 74 -17.43 1.71 -3.31
C VAL A 74 -18.36 2.87 -2.96
N LYS A 75 -18.44 3.28 -1.69
CA LYS A 75 -19.23 4.42 -1.23
C LYS A 75 -18.80 5.75 -1.87
N ASN A 76 -17.54 5.88 -2.23
CA ASN A 76 -17.02 7.04 -2.96
C ASN A 76 -17.16 6.92 -4.49
N GLY A 77 -17.85 5.90 -4.97
CA GLY A 77 -18.08 5.67 -6.41
C GLY A 77 -16.91 4.97 -7.13
N ILE A 78 -16.00 4.34 -6.38
CA ILE A 78 -14.88 3.56 -6.91
C ILE A 78 -15.20 2.08 -6.69
N ASP A 79 -15.90 1.46 -7.63
CA ASP A 79 -16.32 0.06 -7.60
C ASP A 79 -15.31 -0.90 -8.24
N SER A 80 -14.31 -0.36 -8.94
CA SER A 80 -13.22 -1.11 -9.56
C SER A 80 -12.21 -1.58 -8.52
N CYS A 81 -12.68 -2.37 -7.55
CA CYS A 81 -11.88 -2.88 -6.45
C CYS A 81 -12.36 -4.28 -6.02
N ASN A 82 -11.43 -5.06 -5.46
CA ASN A 82 -11.73 -6.36 -4.85
C ASN A 82 -10.80 -6.64 -3.66
N PHE A 83 -11.02 -7.78 -3.00
CA PHE A 83 -10.11 -8.27 -1.96
C PHE A 83 -9.87 -9.78 -2.09
N ILE A 84 -8.68 -10.23 -1.67
CA ILE A 84 -8.28 -11.62 -1.66
C ILE A 84 -7.76 -11.99 -0.27
N ASN A 85 -8.58 -12.64 0.53
CA ASN A 85 -8.24 -13.04 1.88
C ASN A 85 -8.61 -14.51 2.16
N SER A 86 -8.34 -15.00 3.38
CA SER A 86 -8.57 -16.40 3.73
C SER A 86 -10.03 -16.79 3.89
N LYS A 87 -10.97 -15.80 3.96
CA LYS A 87 -12.41 -16.09 4.05
C LYS A 87 -13.01 -16.54 2.71
N LEU A 88 -12.39 -16.16 1.60
CA LEU A 88 -12.83 -16.55 0.27
C LEU A 88 -12.58 -18.04 0.03
N THR A 89 -13.51 -18.69 -0.67
CA THR A 89 -13.34 -20.03 -1.21
C THR A 89 -12.24 -20.07 -2.26
N ARG A 90 -11.86 -21.26 -2.70
CA ARG A 90 -10.85 -21.41 -3.76
C ARG A 90 -11.31 -20.79 -5.08
N GLU A 91 -12.58 -20.96 -5.42
CA GLU A 91 -13.19 -20.39 -6.64
C GLU A 91 -13.23 -18.87 -6.59
N GLU A 92 -13.72 -18.30 -5.50
CA GLU A 92 -13.75 -16.83 -5.30
C GLU A 92 -12.35 -16.21 -5.36
N LYS A 93 -11.34 -16.88 -4.78
CA LYS A 93 -9.94 -16.44 -4.89
C LYS A 93 -9.44 -16.46 -6.33
N SER A 94 -9.82 -17.49 -7.10
CA SER A 94 -9.47 -17.58 -8.52
C SER A 94 -10.12 -16.47 -9.33
N ILE A 95 -11.40 -16.22 -9.12
CA ILE A 95 -12.14 -15.14 -9.78
C ILE A 95 -11.50 -13.78 -9.45
N ALA A 96 -11.26 -13.50 -8.16
CA ALA A 96 -10.66 -12.26 -7.74
C ALA A 96 -9.23 -12.07 -8.29
N THR A 97 -8.44 -13.15 -8.35
CA THR A 97 -7.09 -13.11 -8.96
C THR A 97 -7.18 -12.81 -10.45
N ASN A 98 -8.12 -13.44 -11.18
CA ASN A 98 -8.33 -13.18 -12.60
C ASN A 98 -8.76 -11.73 -12.87
N GLN A 99 -9.59 -11.15 -12.02
CA GLN A 99 -9.94 -9.72 -12.13
C GLN A 99 -8.71 -8.82 -12.04
N VAL A 100 -7.75 -9.16 -11.19
CA VAL A 100 -6.47 -8.43 -11.07
C VAL A 100 -5.63 -8.62 -12.33
N THR A 101 -5.42 -9.88 -12.76
CA THR A 101 -4.56 -10.21 -13.90
C THR A 101 -5.11 -9.73 -15.25
N GLU A 102 -6.41 -9.46 -15.33
CA GLU A 102 -7.09 -8.89 -16.51
C GLU A 102 -7.30 -7.38 -16.42
N SER A 103 -6.74 -6.71 -15.41
CA SER A 103 -6.91 -5.25 -15.19
C SER A 103 -8.37 -4.80 -15.03
N LYS A 104 -9.22 -5.65 -14.48
CA LYS A 104 -10.64 -5.33 -14.20
C LYS A 104 -10.83 -4.56 -12.91
N VAL A 105 -9.77 -4.44 -12.11
CA VAL A 105 -9.78 -3.69 -10.84
C VAL A 105 -8.66 -2.68 -10.81
N LEU A 106 -8.91 -1.56 -10.15
CA LEU A 106 -7.93 -0.53 -9.85
C LEU A 106 -7.25 -0.78 -8.51
N PHE A 107 -8.00 -1.30 -7.54
CA PHE A 107 -7.49 -1.67 -6.22
C PHE A 107 -7.73 -3.15 -5.93
N THR A 108 -6.72 -3.83 -5.42
CA THR A 108 -6.87 -5.17 -4.85
C THR A 108 -6.31 -5.19 -3.44
N PHE A 109 -7.15 -5.55 -2.46
CA PHE A 109 -6.72 -5.72 -1.07
C PHE A 109 -6.34 -7.16 -0.83
N VAL A 110 -5.14 -7.40 -0.31
CA VAL A 110 -4.63 -8.75 -0.08
C VAL A 110 -4.10 -8.91 1.34
N SER A 111 -4.28 -10.08 1.92
CA SER A 111 -3.61 -10.39 3.18
C SER A 111 -2.11 -10.65 2.95
N PRO A 112 -1.24 -10.32 3.94
CA PRO A 112 0.23 -10.48 3.79
C PRO A 112 0.62 -11.90 3.39
N GLU A 113 -0.05 -12.92 3.93
CA GLU A 113 0.21 -14.33 3.64
C GLU A 113 0.01 -14.67 2.15
N ARG A 114 -0.78 -13.86 1.44
CA ARG A 114 -1.06 -14.12 0.02
C ARG A 114 0.19 -14.02 -0.84
N LEU A 115 1.08 -13.07 -0.55
CA LEU A 115 2.38 -12.94 -1.24
C LEU A 115 3.38 -14.06 -0.90
N GLN A 116 3.11 -14.88 0.12
CA GLN A 116 3.91 -16.07 0.39
C GLN A 116 3.53 -17.27 -0.50
N ILE A 117 2.37 -17.21 -1.16
CA ILE A 117 1.87 -18.30 -2.01
C ILE A 117 2.48 -18.20 -3.41
N GLU A 118 3.19 -19.25 -3.82
CA GLU A 118 3.91 -19.27 -5.10
C GLU A 118 3.01 -19.05 -6.30
N ASP A 119 1.89 -19.78 -6.39
CA ASP A 119 0.93 -19.65 -7.50
C ASP A 119 0.43 -18.21 -7.67
N PHE A 120 0.22 -17.50 -6.55
CA PHE A 120 -0.19 -16.10 -6.60
C PHE A 120 0.92 -15.20 -7.13
N ARG A 121 2.17 -15.38 -6.65
CA ARG A 121 3.32 -14.64 -7.17
C ARG A 121 3.55 -14.88 -8.66
N LEU A 122 3.39 -16.11 -9.12
CA LEU A 122 3.47 -16.44 -10.54
C LEU A 122 2.39 -15.72 -11.36
N SER A 123 1.15 -15.68 -10.84
CA SER A 123 0.07 -14.93 -11.48
C SER A 123 0.39 -13.44 -11.63
N LEU A 124 0.97 -12.81 -10.59
CA LEU A 124 1.39 -11.41 -10.65
C LEU A 124 2.50 -11.18 -11.69
N LYS A 125 3.45 -12.10 -11.78
CA LYS A 125 4.54 -12.03 -12.77
C LYS A 125 4.04 -12.16 -14.21
N GLU A 126 3.01 -12.99 -14.44
CA GLU A 126 2.38 -13.16 -15.74
C GLU A 126 1.63 -11.91 -16.22
N MET A 127 1.13 -11.08 -15.30
CA MET A 127 0.39 -9.86 -15.64
C MET A 127 1.15 -8.98 -16.62
N HIS A 128 2.45 -8.82 -16.43
CA HIS A 128 3.27 -8.00 -17.32
C HIS A 128 3.29 -8.52 -18.77
N LYS A 129 3.24 -9.83 -18.96
CA LYS A 129 3.15 -10.44 -20.30
C LYS A 129 1.83 -10.08 -20.98
N ASN A 130 0.76 -9.95 -20.19
CA ASN A 130 -0.57 -9.56 -20.65
C ASN A 130 -0.76 -8.04 -20.76
N LYS A 131 0.34 -7.26 -20.65
CA LYS A 131 0.31 -5.78 -20.66
C LYS A 131 -0.52 -5.18 -19.52
N VAL A 132 -0.65 -5.89 -18.42
CA VAL A 132 -1.22 -5.40 -17.16
C VAL A 132 -0.07 -5.04 -16.23
N TYR A 133 -0.18 -3.89 -15.60
CA TYR A 133 0.90 -3.31 -14.79
C TYR A 133 0.40 -2.93 -13.42
N PHE A 134 1.33 -2.80 -12.49
CA PHE A 134 1.07 -2.24 -11.17
C PHE A 134 1.45 -0.76 -11.12
N SER A 135 0.66 0.03 -10.39
CA SER A 135 0.99 1.42 -10.04
C SER A 135 1.77 1.47 -8.73
N TYR A 136 1.25 0.84 -7.69
CA TYR A 136 1.81 0.84 -6.34
C TYR A 136 1.59 -0.48 -5.62
N CYS A 137 2.51 -0.80 -4.70
CA CYS A 137 2.30 -1.74 -3.61
C CYS A 137 2.20 -0.97 -2.29
N VAL A 138 1.04 -0.97 -1.68
CA VAL A 138 0.80 -0.35 -0.38
C VAL A 138 0.91 -1.42 0.70
N ILE A 139 1.73 -1.17 1.72
CA ILE A 139 1.86 -2.03 2.90
C ILE A 139 1.35 -1.23 4.09
N ASP A 140 0.11 -1.50 4.49
CA ASP A 140 -0.48 -0.87 5.67
C ASP A 140 0.04 -1.55 6.94
N GLU A 141 0.10 -0.79 8.03
CA GLU A 141 0.69 -1.19 9.30
C GLU A 141 2.10 -1.78 9.14
N VAL A 142 2.92 -1.10 8.33
CA VAL A 142 4.26 -1.59 7.94
C VAL A 142 5.20 -1.84 9.12
N HIS A 143 4.92 -1.26 10.31
CA HIS A 143 5.67 -1.54 11.53
C HIS A 143 5.66 -3.02 11.94
N CYS A 144 4.68 -3.81 11.44
CA CYS A 144 4.60 -5.25 11.67
C CYS A 144 5.78 -6.06 11.09
N VAL A 145 6.65 -5.45 10.27
CA VAL A 145 7.87 -6.10 9.76
C VAL A 145 8.96 -6.25 10.82
N SER A 146 8.94 -5.41 11.85
CA SER A 146 10.01 -5.32 12.84
C SER A 146 9.75 -6.22 14.07
N GLU A 147 10.74 -7.02 14.42
CA GLU A 147 10.72 -7.81 15.66
C GLU A 147 10.76 -6.93 16.92
N TRP A 148 11.21 -5.71 16.80
CA TRP A 148 11.20 -4.71 17.88
C TRP A 148 9.85 -3.99 18.01
N GLY A 149 8.92 -4.25 17.07
CA GLY A 149 7.55 -3.73 17.13
C GLY A 149 6.65 -4.55 18.04
N HIS A 150 5.63 -3.90 18.60
CA HIS A 150 4.65 -4.57 19.47
C HIS A 150 3.73 -5.57 18.73
N ASP A 151 3.67 -5.53 17.41
CA ASP A 151 2.79 -6.36 16.57
C ASP A 151 3.56 -7.02 15.42
N PHE A 152 4.71 -7.62 15.72
CA PHE A 152 5.52 -8.34 14.74
C PHE A 152 4.74 -9.50 14.11
N ARG A 153 4.81 -9.61 12.79
CA ARG A 153 4.14 -10.66 12.01
C ARG A 153 5.09 -11.26 10.97
N THR A 154 5.36 -12.54 11.09
CA THR A 154 6.22 -13.26 10.13
C THR A 154 5.72 -13.19 8.69
N SER A 155 4.41 -13.02 8.48
CA SER A 155 3.83 -12.84 7.14
C SER A 155 4.23 -11.53 6.45
N TYR A 156 4.78 -10.57 7.20
CA TYR A 156 5.31 -9.32 6.65
C TYR A 156 6.75 -9.44 6.14
N LEU A 157 7.45 -10.49 6.54
CA LEU A 157 8.81 -10.73 6.05
C LEU A 157 8.77 -11.00 4.54
N SER A 158 9.70 -10.41 3.83
CA SER A 158 9.85 -10.51 2.36
C SER A 158 8.71 -9.92 1.53
N LEU A 159 7.79 -9.11 2.12
CA LEU A 159 6.75 -8.43 1.34
C LEU A 159 7.33 -7.47 0.31
N GLY A 160 8.26 -6.61 0.72
CA GLY A 160 8.94 -5.67 -0.16
C GLY A 160 9.67 -6.40 -1.29
N ARG A 161 10.45 -7.41 -0.96
CA ARG A 161 11.15 -8.25 -1.93
C ARG A 161 10.18 -8.91 -2.92
N ASN A 162 9.13 -9.57 -2.42
CA ASN A 162 8.14 -10.23 -3.27
C ASN A 162 7.41 -9.23 -4.19
N ALA A 163 7.07 -8.03 -3.69
CA ALA A 163 6.47 -6.99 -4.50
C ALA A 163 7.42 -6.51 -5.61
N ILE A 164 8.69 -6.23 -5.29
CA ILE A 164 9.71 -5.79 -6.25
C ILE A 164 9.97 -6.84 -7.33
N GLU A 165 10.04 -8.11 -6.95
CA GLU A 165 10.34 -9.22 -7.89
C GLU A 165 9.16 -9.55 -8.80
N HIS A 166 7.93 -9.55 -8.29
CA HIS A 166 6.76 -10.07 -8.99
C HIS A 166 5.81 -9.02 -9.55
N CYS A 167 5.85 -7.77 -9.03
CA CYS A 167 5.00 -6.69 -9.51
C CYS A 167 5.82 -5.70 -10.33
N LYS A 168 5.43 -5.45 -11.56
CA LYS A 168 6.15 -4.54 -12.45
C LYS A 168 5.28 -3.37 -12.90
N THR A 169 5.90 -2.20 -12.96
CA THR A 169 5.30 -1.02 -13.58
C THR A 169 5.30 -1.14 -15.10
N LYS A 170 4.60 -0.22 -15.80
CA LYS A 170 4.56 -0.15 -17.26
C LYS A 170 5.95 -0.14 -17.90
N ASN A 171 6.90 0.51 -17.27
CA ASN A 171 8.28 0.66 -17.77
C ASN A 171 9.22 -0.45 -17.29
N LYS A 172 8.70 -1.56 -16.76
CA LYS A 172 9.46 -2.68 -16.18
C LYS A 172 10.31 -2.29 -14.96
N GLN A 173 10.11 -1.12 -14.41
CA GLN A 173 10.76 -0.68 -13.19
C GLN A 173 10.20 -1.43 -11.97
N PRO A 174 10.96 -1.54 -10.89
CA PRO A 174 10.43 -1.98 -9.61
C PRO A 174 9.20 -1.16 -9.22
N ILE A 175 8.23 -1.83 -8.60
CA ILE A 175 7.02 -1.17 -8.14
C ILE A 175 7.35 -0.19 -7.00
N PRO A 176 6.86 1.06 -7.03
CA PRO A 176 6.97 1.95 -5.88
C PRO A 176 6.15 1.41 -4.70
N ILE A 177 6.73 1.48 -3.50
CA ILE A 177 6.13 0.94 -2.28
C ILE A 177 5.70 2.08 -1.37
N PHE A 178 4.44 2.03 -0.90
CA PHE A 178 3.96 2.82 0.21
C PHE A 178 4.03 1.98 1.48
N GLY A 179 4.92 2.31 2.40
CA GLY A 179 4.86 1.81 3.76
C GLY A 179 4.08 2.79 4.63
N LEU A 180 2.97 2.38 5.22
CA LEU A 180 2.14 3.26 6.03
C LEU A 180 2.03 2.73 7.47
N THR A 181 2.19 3.63 8.45
CA THR A 181 2.00 3.30 9.86
C THR A 181 1.58 4.53 10.66
N ALA A 182 0.98 4.31 11.82
CA ALA A 182 0.67 5.39 12.75
C ALA A 182 1.87 5.74 13.66
N THR A 183 2.67 4.75 14.02
CA THR A 183 3.79 4.89 14.95
C THR A 183 4.94 4.01 14.54
N ALA A 184 6.16 4.51 14.66
CA ALA A 184 7.37 3.72 14.54
C ALA A 184 8.51 4.39 15.33
N SER A 185 9.25 3.62 16.13
CA SER A 185 10.52 4.05 16.70
C SER A 185 11.59 4.09 15.62
N PHE A 186 12.77 4.59 15.97
CA PHE A 186 13.90 4.65 15.03
C PHE A 186 14.32 3.24 14.58
N ASP A 187 14.38 2.28 15.50
CA ASP A 187 14.77 0.88 15.21
C ASP A 187 13.76 0.21 14.28
N VAL A 188 12.46 0.41 14.54
CA VAL A 188 11.39 -0.09 13.68
C VAL A 188 11.50 0.48 12.26
N LEU A 189 11.84 1.77 12.13
CA LEU A 189 11.99 2.39 10.81
C LEU A 189 13.16 1.81 10.02
N SER A 190 14.28 1.51 10.68
CA SER A 190 15.41 0.86 10.02
C SER A 190 15.05 -0.52 9.46
N ASP A 191 14.25 -1.30 10.21
CA ASP A 191 13.73 -2.57 9.72
C ASP A 191 12.75 -2.39 8.56
N VAL A 192 11.89 -1.36 8.63
CA VAL A 192 10.96 -1.01 7.56
C VAL A 192 11.72 -0.64 6.28
N GLU A 193 12.72 0.23 6.35
CA GLU A 193 13.54 0.60 5.20
C GLU A 193 14.20 -0.63 4.57
N ARG A 194 14.82 -1.47 5.38
CA ARG A 194 15.46 -2.71 4.92
C ARG A 194 14.46 -3.63 4.22
N GLU A 195 13.29 -3.84 4.81
CA GLU A 195 12.27 -4.72 4.25
C GLU A 195 11.69 -4.15 2.95
N LEU A 196 11.33 -2.86 2.92
CA LEU A 196 10.76 -2.23 1.73
C LEU A 196 11.76 -2.09 0.59
N SER A 197 13.05 -1.99 0.87
CA SER A 197 14.10 -2.05 -0.16
C SER A 197 14.28 -3.44 -0.76
N GLY A 198 13.59 -4.45 -0.24
CA GLY A 198 13.79 -5.86 -0.62
C GLY A 198 15.16 -6.37 -0.21
N ASN A 199 15.66 -5.95 0.95
CA ASN A 199 17.02 -6.21 1.42
C ASN A 199 18.10 -5.67 0.45
N GLY A 200 17.90 -4.47 -0.05
CA GLY A 200 18.88 -3.76 -0.90
C GLY A 200 18.71 -4.00 -2.41
N ILE A 201 17.62 -4.61 -2.87
CA ILE A 201 17.32 -4.72 -4.31
C ILE A 201 17.02 -3.34 -4.90
N THR A 202 16.31 -2.49 -4.15
CA THR A 202 16.05 -1.09 -4.50
C THR A 202 16.61 -0.18 -3.41
N ASN A 203 16.99 1.04 -3.78
CA ASN A 203 17.41 2.02 -2.80
C ASN A 203 16.20 2.81 -2.32
N ILE A 204 15.99 2.86 -1.00
CA ILE A 204 15.07 3.78 -0.35
C ILE A 204 15.93 4.86 0.28
N ASP A 205 15.84 6.07 -0.25
CA ASP A 205 16.61 7.21 0.26
C ASP A 205 16.03 7.74 1.59
N THR A 206 16.80 8.53 2.29
CA THR A 206 16.40 9.11 3.59
C THR A 206 15.18 10.02 3.50
N ASP A 207 14.93 10.61 2.32
CA ASP A 207 13.76 11.47 2.08
C ASP A 207 12.47 10.66 1.89
N ALA A 208 12.57 9.32 1.82
CA ALA A 208 11.40 8.45 1.75
C ALA A 208 10.53 8.51 3.01
N ILE A 209 11.11 8.84 4.16
CA ILE A 209 10.40 8.88 5.43
C ILE A 209 9.72 10.25 5.59
N VAL A 210 8.41 10.25 5.47
CA VAL A 210 7.57 11.43 5.73
C VAL A 210 6.91 11.27 7.09
N ARG A 211 7.32 12.11 8.05
CA ARG A 211 6.75 12.16 9.41
C ARG A 211 5.85 13.38 9.55
N PHE A 212 4.73 13.17 10.19
CA PHE A 212 3.95 14.28 10.74
C PHE A 212 4.37 14.50 12.20
N GLU A 213 5.10 15.56 12.45
CA GLU A 213 5.40 16.01 13.80
C GLU A 213 4.22 16.83 14.33
N ASN A 214 3.45 16.22 15.23
CA ASN A 214 2.40 16.96 15.93
C ASN A 214 3.08 17.89 16.95
N THR A 215 3.28 19.14 16.58
CA THR A 215 3.80 20.19 17.48
C THR A 215 2.85 20.53 18.64
N SER A 216 1.71 19.85 18.75
CA SER A 216 0.66 20.06 19.74
C SER A 216 0.81 19.22 21.03
N ARG A 217 1.98 18.66 21.35
CA ARG A 217 2.22 18.02 22.66
C ARG A 217 2.76 18.96 23.71
N THR A 218 2.41 20.23 23.67
CA THR A 218 2.78 21.22 24.70
C THR A 218 1.71 21.44 25.77
N GLU A 219 0.68 20.61 25.83
CA GLU A 219 -0.33 20.72 26.90
C GLU A 219 -0.53 19.40 27.63
N LEU A 220 0.48 18.95 28.35
CA LEU A 220 0.35 18.11 29.53
C LEU A 220 1.40 18.58 30.55
N GLN A 221 1.07 19.65 31.22
CA GLN A 221 1.55 19.97 32.57
C GLN A 221 0.45 19.68 33.57
#